data_435bfc85f93c931315855a665747cec6
#
_entry.id   435bfc85f93c931315855a665747cec6
#
_cell.length_a   1.000
_cell.length_b   1.000
_cell.length_c   1.000
_cell.angle_alpha   90.00
_cell.angle_beta   90.00
_cell.angle_gamma   90.00
#
_symmetry.space_group_name_H-M   'P 1'
#
loop_
_entity.id
_entity.type
_entity.pdbx_description
1 polymer ?
#
loop_
_entity_poly.entity_id
_entity_poly.type
_entity_poly.pdbx_seq_one_letter_code
_entity_poly.pdbx_strand_id
1 'polypeptide(L)'
;MDQEFGNFLCRRITKEIHQADLLLNGLLNYFEVSFPTKKTGTVNILIEDVLRENQVRLKEKEVRIFKKLEKDLPEIVVPEKPLRYILNSILHYAVTYIPFHETLGLLTQSFYLHEPGQDQPLLGKREGYVEITLFFTGYKKSVECGETGLEIGTFGREEGADLLIQLVKEVVHRNRGVMKIKVDEKEAKRYVVLEFPVERRTTLYYQNDNSFHLE
;
A
#
# COMPACT_ATOMS: atom_id res chain seq x y z
N MET A 1 -29.47 33.51 9.53
CA MET A 1 -28.14 33.35 10.15
C MET A 1 -27.97 32.00 10.84
N ASP A 2 -28.99 31.46 11.53
CA ASP A 2 -28.87 30.20 12.30
C ASP A 2 -28.80 28.92 11.44
N GLN A 3 -29.45 28.90 10.28
CA GLN A 3 -29.52 27.71 9.45
C GLN A 3 -28.21 27.42 8.69
N GLU A 4 -27.48 28.45 8.28
CA GLU A 4 -26.16 28.29 7.65
C GLU A 4 -25.11 27.84 8.67
N PHE A 5 -25.15 28.38 9.89
CA PHE A 5 -24.29 27.96 10.97
C PHE A 5 -24.57 26.51 11.42
N GLY A 6 -25.86 26.10 11.47
CA GLY A 6 -26.25 24.73 11.75
C GLY A 6 -25.74 23.75 10.68
N ASN A 7 -25.85 24.09 9.39
CA ASN A 7 -25.36 23.29 8.28
C ASN A 7 -23.82 23.19 8.29
N PHE A 8 -23.14 24.28 8.62
CA PHE A 8 -21.66 24.28 8.77
C PHE A 8 -21.21 23.38 9.91
N LEU A 9 -21.85 23.48 11.09
CA LEU A 9 -21.57 22.61 12.23
C LEU A 9 -21.83 21.14 11.92
N CYS A 10 -22.97 20.80 11.30
CA CYS A 10 -23.29 19.43 10.91
C CYS A 10 -22.23 18.86 9.95
N ARG A 11 -21.83 19.60 8.93
CA ARG A 11 -20.79 19.16 8.01
C ARG A 11 -19.44 18.94 8.71
N ARG A 12 -19.08 19.82 9.64
CA ARG A 12 -17.83 19.70 10.39
C ARG A 12 -17.86 18.48 11.32
N ILE A 13 -18.93 18.31 12.09
CA ILE A 13 -19.11 17.16 12.99
C ILE A 13 -19.10 15.84 12.21
N THR A 14 -19.81 15.75 11.09
CA THR A 14 -19.82 14.56 10.23
C THR A 14 -18.41 14.24 9.72
N LYS A 15 -17.62 15.25 9.38
CA LYS A 15 -16.24 15.09 8.94
C LYS A 15 -15.33 14.55 10.05
N GLU A 16 -15.44 15.12 11.26
CA GLU A 16 -14.64 14.69 12.42
C GLU A 16 -15.01 13.25 12.84
N ILE A 17 -16.30 12.90 12.83
CA ILE A 17 -16.78 11.53 13.07
C ILE A 17 -16.18 10.58 12.04
N HIS A 18 -16.21 10.94 10.77
CA HIS A 18 -15.64 10.09 9.70
C HIS A 18 -14.12 9.90 9.85
N GLN A 19 -13.40 10.91 10.29
CA GLN A 19 -11.97 10.80 10.61
C GLN A 19 -11.71 9.90 11.82
N ALA A 20 -12.50 10.05 12.88
CA ALA A 20 -12.41 9.18 14.05
C ALA A 20 -12.69 7.71 13.68
N ASP A 21 -13.71 7.45 12.87
CA ASP A 21 -14.04 6.10 12.38
C ASP A 21 -12.88 5.51 11.55
N LEU A 22 -12.24 6.30 10.70
CA LEU A 22 -11.08 5.87 9.93
C LEU A 22 -9.90 5.47 10.83
N LEU A 23 -9.62 6.26 11.85
CA LEU A 23 -8.55 5.98 12.81
C LEU A 23 -8.88 4.75 13.66
N LEU A 24 -10.12 4.63 14.15
CA LEU A 24 -10.57 3.48 14.92
C LEU A 24 -10.52 2.19 14.09
N ASN A 25 -11.04 2.21 12.86
CA ASN A 25 -10.96 1.08 11.96
C ASN A 25 -9.52 0.75 11.57
N GLY A 26 -8.66 1.76 11.37
CA GLY A 26 -7.23 1.57 11.16
C GLY A 26 -6.55 0.87 12.33
N LEU A 27 -6.84 1.28 13.56
CA LEU A 27 -6.31 0.66 14.79
C LEU A 27 -6.84 -0.76 15.00
N LEU A 28 -8.14 -0.99 14.84
CA LEU A 28 -8.75 -2.32 14.96
C LEU A 28 -8.14 -3.29 13.97
N ASN A 29 -8.05 -2.89 12.70
CA ASN A 29 -7.41 -3.70 11.66
C ASN A 29 -5.92 -3.93 11.94
N TYR A 30 -5.20 -2.94 12.51
CA TYR A 30 -3.82 -3.11 12.93
C TYR A 30 -3.66 -4.20 14.01
N PHE A 31 -4.56 -4.24 15.00
CA PHE A 31 -4.55 -5.29 16.01
C PHE A 31 -4.85 -6.67 15.40
N GLU A 32 -5.86 -6.80 14.55
CA GLU A 32 -6.20 -8.06 13.88
C GLU A 32 -5.07 -8.60 13.00
N VAL A 33 -4.33 -7.72 12.33
CA VAL A 33 -3.24 -8.04 11.41
C VAL A 33 -1.95 -8.42 12.13
N SER A 34 -1.81 -8.08 13.41
CA SER A 34 -0.63 -8.40 14.22
C SER A 34 -0.49 -9.89 14.53
N PHE A 35 -1.49 -10.73 14.24
CA PHE A 35 -1.45 -12.18 14.45
C PHE A 35 -1.11 -12.95 13.17
N PRO A 36 -0.24 -13.99 13.23
CA PRO A 36 0.16 -14.75 12.05
C PRO A 36 -1.03 -15.54 11.47
N THR A 37 -1.32 -15.33 10.20
CA THR A 37 -2.38 -16.01 9.45
C THR A 37 -1.82 -16.72 8.23
N LYS A 38 -2.51 -17.79 7.78
CA LYS A 38 -2.11 -18.57 6.59
C LYS A 38 -2.20 -17.75 5.32
N LYS A 39 -1.26 -17.97 4.40
CA LYS A 39 -1.26 -17.42 3.04
C LYS A 39 -2.33 -18.10 2.18
N THR A 40 -3.06 -17.32 1.39
CA THR A 40 -4.07 -17.84 0.45
C THR A 40 -4.14 -17.14 -0.89
N GLY A 41 -3.32 -16.12 -1.18
CA GLY A 41 -3.42 -15.40 -2.45
C GLY A 41 -2.11 -14.80 -2.95
N THR A 42 -2.01 -14.62 -4.27
CA THR A 42 -0.92 -13.84 -4.87
C THR A 42 -1.15 -12.34 -4.72
N VAL A 43 -0.09 -11.55 -4.73
CA VAL A 43 -0.14 -10.08 -4.65
C VAL A 43 -1.12 -9.49 -5.67
N ASN A 44 -1.06 -9.96 -6.92
CA ASN A 44 -1.90 -9.44 -8.00
C ASN A 44 -3.39 -9.71 -7.76
N ILE A 45 -3.76 -10.87 -7.23
CA ILE A 45 -5.15 -11.20 -6.87
C ILE A 45 -5.64 -10.25 -5.78
N LEU A 46 -4.84 -10.02 -4.74
CA LEU A 46 -5.20 -9.11 -3.67
C LEU A 46 -5.37 -7.66 -4.15
N ILE A 47 -4.53 -7.19 -5.07
CA ILE A 47 -4.69 -5.88 -5.70
C ILE A 47 -6.03 -5.77 -6.41
N GLU A 48 -6.41 -6.78 -7.21
CA GLU A 48 -7.70 -6.79 -7.91
C GLU A 48 -8.89 -6.81 -6.93
N ASP A 49 -8.80 -7.59 -5.86
CA ASP A 49 -9.83 -7.63 -4.82
C ASP A 49 -10.01 -6.28 -4.13
N VAL A 50 -8.90 -5.66 -3.71
CA VAL A 50 -8.90 -4.36 -3.05
C VAL A 50 -9.46 -3.26 -3.97
N LEU A 51 -9.15 -3.28 -5.26
CA LEU A 51 -9.72 -2.37 -6.23
C LEU A 51 -11.24 -2.58 -6.37
N ARG A 52 -11.70 -3.82 -6.40
CA ARG A 52 -13.12 -4.17 -6.49
C ARG A 52 -13.88 -3.71 -5.25
N GLU A 53 -13.34 -3.92 -4.06
CA GLU A 53 -13.91 -3.47 -2.78
C GLU A 53 -14.08 -1.95 -2.72
N ASN A 54 -13.17 -1.20 -3.35
CA ASN A 54 -13.19 0.26 -3.37
C ASN A 54 -13.82 0.88 -4.64
N GLN A 55 -14.44 0.06 -5.49
CA GLN A 55 -14.97 0.49 -6.81
C GLN A 55 -15.97 1.64 -6.73
N VAL A 56 -16.81 1.68 -5.71
CA VAL A 56 -17.81 2.74 -5.54
C VAL A 56 -17.12 4.10 -5.37
N ARG A 57 -16.17 4.19 -4.44
CA ARG A 57 -15.42 5.43 -4.16
C ARG A 57 -14.61 5.91 -5.35
N LEU A 58 -14.00 4.96 -6.09
CA LEU A 58 -13.24 5.27 -7.30
C LEU A 58 -14.15 5.80 -8.42
N LYS A 59 -15.35 5.25 -8.58
CA LYS A 59 -16.34 5.71 -9.53
C LYS A 59 -16.93 7.08 -9.16
N GLU A 60 -17.21 7.33 -7.89
CA GLU A 60 -17.69 8.62 -7.40
C GLU A 60 -16.75 9.78 -7.75
N LYS A 61 -15.43 9.52 -7.78
CA LYS A 61 -14.42 10.49 -8.18
C LYS A 61 -14.05 10.43 -9.66
N GLU A 62 -14.66 9.53 -10.44
CA GLU A 62 -14.36 9.30 -11.86
C GLU A 62 -12.87 9.03 -12.11
N VAL A 63 -12.25 8.27 -11.20
CA VAL A 63 -10.81 7.95 -11.24
C VAL A 63 -10.56 6.95 -12.37
N ARG A 64 -9.60 7.27 -13.23
CA ARG A 64 -9.09 6.35 -14.26
C ARG A 64 -8.07 5.41 -13.66
N ILE A 65 -8.30 4.10 -13.77
CA ILE A 65 -7.38 3.09 -13.23
C ILE A 65 -6.44 2.60 -14.30
N PHE A 66 -5.13 2.73 -14.06
CA PHE A 66 -4.06 2.15 -14.87
C PHE A 66 -3.42 0.99 -14.11
N LYS A 67 -3.25 -0.17 -14.76
CA LYS A 67 -2.62 -1.35 -14.17
C LYS A 67 -1.53 -1.89 -15.07
N LYS A 68 -0.38 -2.19 -14.47
CA LYS A 68 0.73 -2.92 -15.10
C LYS A 68 1.25 -3.93 -14.09
N LEU A 69 0.61 -5.10 -14.05
CA LEU A 69 0.92 -6.17 -13.11
C LEU A 69 1.77 -7.24 -13.80
N GLU A 70 2.89 -7.60 -13.21
CA GLU A 70 3.76 -8.68 -13.70
C GLU A 70 3.04 -10.03 -13.58
N LYS A 71 3.00 -10.83 -14.67
CA LYS A 71 2.20 -12.05 -14.74
C LYS A 71 2.70 -13.14 -13.80
N ASP A 72 4.00 -13.37 -13.78
CA ASP A 72 4.64 -14.46 -13.02
C ASP A 72 5.32 -13.91 -11.75
N LEU A 73 4.61 -12.99 -11.06
CA LEU A 73 5.11 -12.36 -9.86
C LEU A 73 5.37 -13.40 -8.76
N PRO A 74 6.59 -13.49 -8.21
CA PRO A 74 6.89 -14.44 -7.15
C PRO A 74 6.10 -14.15 -5.87
N GLU A 75 5.87 -15.20 -5.07
CA GLU A 75 5.20 -15.05 -3.78
C GLU A 75 6.11 -14.32 -2.78
N ILE A 76 5.50 -13.47 -1.97
CA ILE A 76 6.17 -12.72 -0.91
C ILE A 76 5.93 -13.36 0.46
N VAL A 77 6.81 -13.05 1.41
CA VAL A 77 6.74 -13.58 2.79
C VAL A 77 5.54 -13.05 3.58
N VAL A 78 4.89 -11.98 3.10
CA VAL A 78 3.80 -11.28 3.80
C VAL A 78 2.51 -12.12 3.78
N PRO A 79 1.87 -12.38 4.94
CA PRO A 79 0.56 -13.02 4.99
C PRO A 79 -0.53 -12.16 4.31
N GLU A 80 -1.61 -12.82 3.87
CA GLU A 80 -2.70 -12.14 3.15
C GLU A 80 -3.33 -10.99 3.93
N LYS A 81 -3.69 -11.19 5.19
CA LYS A 81 -4.37 -10.15 6.00
C LYS A 81 -3.54 -8.87 6.15
N PRO A 82 -2.25 -8.92 6.58
CA PRO A 82 -1.39 -7.74 6.58
C PRO A 82 -1.29 -7.06 5.21
N LEU A 83 -1.11 -7.84 4.14
CA LEU A 83 -1.00 -7.28 2.80
C LEU A 83 -2.30 -6.60 2.34
N ARG A 84 -3.45 -7.23 2.57
CA ARG A 84 -4.77 -6.64 2.29
C ARG A 84 -4.96 -5.34 3.06
N TYR A 85 -4.61 -5.31 4.36
CA TYR A 85 -4.65 -4.09 5.17
C TYR A 85 -3.77 -2.97 4.58
N ILE A 86 -2.51 -3.29 4.24
CA ILE A 86 -1.57 -2.34 3.64
C ILE A 86 -2.15 -1.75 2.35
N LEU A 87 -2.59 -2.63 1.43
CA LEU A 87 -3.12 -2.23 0.13
C LEU A 87 -4.40 -1.38 0.26
N ASN A 88 -5.35 -1.79 1.11
CA ASN A 88 -6.58 -1.02 1.36
C ASN A 88 -6.28 0.34 1.95
N SER A 89 -5.39 0.42 2.93
CA SER A 89 -5.03 1.67 3.60
C SER A 89 -4.34 2.65 2.65
N ILE A 90 -3.42 2.16 1.80
CA ILE A 90 -2.74 2.99 0.81
C ILE A 90 -3.72 3.43 -0.29
N LEU A 91 -4.62 2.55 -0.74
CA LEU A 91 -5.64 2.90 -1.71
C LEU A 91 -6.59 3.96 -1.14
N HIS A 92 -7.03 3.78 0.11
CA HIS A 92 -7.87 4.76 0.80
C HIS A 92 -7.18 6.12 0.91
N TYR A 93 -5.90 6.12 1.31
CA TYR A 93 -5.07 7.31 1.30
C TYR A 93 -5.04 7.97 -0.09
N ALA A 94 -4.75 7.21 -1.14
CA ALA A 94 -4.72 7.74 -2.50
C ALA A 94 -6.08 8.35 -2.91
N VAL A 95 -7.19 7.64 -2.66
CA VAL A 95 -8.55 8.11 -2.96
C VAL A 95 -8.90 9.39 -2.19
N THR A 96 -8.35 9.59 -1.00
CA THR A 96 -8.57 10.82 -0.23
C THR A 96 -7.95 12.04 -0.90
N TYR A 97 -6.75 11.88 -1.45
CA TYR A 97 -5.96 12.99 -2.03
C TYR A 97 -6.09 13.16 -3.54
N ILE A 98 -6.51 12.12 -4.26
CA ILE A 98 -6.68 12.19 -5.71
C ILE A 98 -7.85 13.11 -6.05
N PRO A 99 -7.69 14.11 -6.96
CA PRO A 99 -8.79 14.91 -7.46
C PRO A 99 -9.74 14.10 -8.36
N PHE A 100 -10.86 14.70 -8.74
CA PHE A 100 -11.78 14.14 -9.72
C PHE A 100 -11.12 14.01 -11.10
N HIS A 101 -11.51 12.98 -11.88
CA HIS A 101 -11.07 12.71 -13.25
C HIS A 101 -9.57 12.39 -13.40
N GLU A 102 -8.85 12.21 -12.33
CA GLU A 102 -7.41 11.91 -12.33
C GLU A 102 -7.11 10.41 -12.47
N THR A 103 -5.84 10.06 -12.54
CA THR A 103 -5.40 8.68 -12.77
C THR A 103 -4.78 8.08 -11.50
N LEU A 104 -5.21 6.88 -11.17
CA LEU A 104 -4.59 6.00 -10.18
C LEU A 104 -3.90 4.85 -10.90
N GLY A 105 -2.61 4.69 -10.69
CA GLY A 105 -1.83 3.60 -11.27
C GLY A 105 -1.37 2.59 -10.23
N LEU A 106 -1.38 1.31 -10.62
CA LEU A 106 -0.87 0.18 -9.84
C LEU A 106 0.09 -0.63 -10.71
N LEU A 107 1.32 -0.79 -10.21
CA LEU A 107 2.36 -1.56 -10.88
C LEU A 107 2.91 -2.59 -9.92
N THR A 108 3.24 -3.77 -10.45
CA THR A 108 4.02 -4.77 -9.73
C THR A 108 5.19 -5.22 -10.57
N GLN A 109 6.35 -5.41 -9.93
CA GLN A 109 7.54 -5.95 -10.57
C GLN A 109 8.38 -6.72 -9.56
N SER A 110 9.09 -7.74 -10.06
CA SER A 110 10.09 -8.47 -9.28
C SER A 110 11.49 -8.03 -9.67
N PHE A 111 12.40 -7.99 -8.70
CA PHE A 111 13.81 -7.72 -8.95
C PHE A 111 14.70 -8.49 -7.98
N TYR A 112 15.96 -8.67 -8.36
CA TYR A 112 16.95 -9.35 -7.55
C TYR A 112 18.11 -8.39 -7.25
N LEU A 113 18.46 -8.29 -5.99
CA LEU A 113 19.66 -7.55 -5.58
C LEU A 113 20.90 -8.41 -5.84
N HIS A 114 21.86 -7.84 -6.56
CA HIS A 114 23.19 -8.40 -6.71
C HIS A 114 24.10 -7.74 -5.68
N GLU A 115 24.77 -8.54 -4.84
CA GLU A 115 25.85 -8.00 -4.03
C GLU A 115 27.01 -7.57 -4.95
N PRO A 116 27.47 -6.31 -4.88
CA PRO A 116 28.60 -5.86 -5.67
C PRO A 116 29.87 -6.59 -5.20
N GLY A 117 30.48 -7.40 -6.06
CA GLY A 117 31.79 -8.02 -5.81
C GLY A 117 31.88 -9.55 -5.95
N GLN A 118 30.82 -10.23 -6.33
CA GLN A 118 30.87 -11.68 -6.61
C GLN A 118 30.66 -11.96 -8.09
N ASP A 119 31.77 -12.03 -8.85
CA ASP A 119 31.80 -12.42 -10.27
C ASP A 119 31.59 -13.91 -10.53
N GLN A 120 31.15 -14.69 -9.54
CA GLN A 120 30.91 -16.13 -9.73
C GLN A 120 29.50 -16.54 -9.31
N PRO A 121 28.73 -17.22 -10.18
CA PRO A 121 27.36 -17.67 -9.90
C PRO A 121 27.30 -18.97 -9.09
N LEU A 122 28.29 -19.26 -8.28
CA LEU A 122 28.33 -20.47 -7.45
C LEU A 122 27.72 -20.15 -6.06
N LEU A 123 26.42 -20.44 -5.93
CA LEU A 123 25.67 -20.46 -4.65
C LEU A 123 25.50 -19.12 -3.91
N GLY A 124 25.67 -17.97 -4.57
CA GLY A 124 25.35 -16.67 -4.03
C GLY A 124 23.84 -16.53 -3.72
N LYS A 125 23.51 -16.19 -2.49
CA LYS A 125 22.12 -15.94 -2.04
C LYS A 125 21.58 -14.70 -2.76
N ARG A 126 20.93 -14.89 -3.92
CA ARG A 126 20.18 -13.79 -4.56
C ARG A 126 18.95 -13.49 -3.73
N GLU A 127 18.89 -12.29 -3.18
CA GLU A 127 17.68 -11.82 -2.50
C GLU A 127 16.72 -11.24 -3.53
N GLY A 128 15.61 -11.93 -3.75
CA GLY A 128 14.53 -11.45 -4.59
C GLY A 128 13.57 -10.57 -3.80
N TYR A 129 13.08 -9.53 -4.45
CA TYR A 129 12.08 -8.63 -3.92
C TYR A 129 10.96 -8.44 -4.91
N VAL A 130 9.75 -8.22 -4.40
CA VAL A 130 8.60 -7.73 -5.15
C VAL A 130 8.38 -6.29 -4.78
N GLU A 131 8.32 -5.43 -5.80
CA GLU A 131 7.92 -4.04 -5.68
C GLU A 131 6.46 -3.89 -6.08
N ILE A 132 5.68 -3.21 -5.25
CA ILE A 132 4.31 -2.78 -5.51
C ILE A 132 4.33 -1.26 -5.50
N THR A 133 4.06 -0.65 -6.64
CA THR A 133 3.98 0.81 -6.76
C THR A 133 2.54 1.24 -7.00
N LEU A 134 2.00 2.07 -6.11
CA LEU A 134 0.77 2.81 -6.32
C LEU A 134 1.14 4.27 -6.58
N PHE A 135 0.60 4.85 -7.64
CA PHE A 135 0.75 6.28 -7.89
C PHE A 135 -0.58 6.93 -8.24
N PHE A 136 -0.69 8.22 -8.00
CA PHE A 136 -1.84 9.00 -8.44
C PHE A 136 -1.40 10.38 -8.92
N THR A 137 -2.16 10.91 -9.88
CA THR A 137 -1.93 12.21 -10.51
C THR A 137 -2.77 13.31 -9.83
N GLY A 138 -2.49 14.56 -10.17
CA GLY A 138 -3.23 15.71 -9.65
C GLY A 138 -2.88 16.10 -8.21
N TYR A 139 -1.86 15.47 -7.62
CA TYR A 139 -1.41 15.82 -6.28
C TYR A 139 -0.83 17.25 -6.27
N LYS A 140 -1.52 18.14 -5.57
CA LYS A 140 -0.99 19.48 -5.25
C LYS A 140 -0.59 19.48 -3.79
N LYS A 141 0.69 19.75 -3.51
CA LYS A 141 1.13 20.04 -2.15
C LYS A 141 0.34 21.26 -1.69
N SER A 142 -0.36 21.16 -0.56
CA SER A 142 -0.93 22.35 0.07
C SER A 142 0.23 23.31 0.34
N VAL A 143 0.27 24.41 -0.40
CA VAL A 143 1.19 25.50 -0.09
C VAL A 143 0.79 25.95 1.30
N GLU A 144 1.70 25.85 2.26
CA GLU A 144 1.56 26.54 3.53
C GLU A 144 1.29 28.00 3.18
N CYS A 145 0.02 28.39 3.23
CA CYS A 145 -0.35 29.78 3.03
C CYS A 145 0.15 30.55 4.24
N GLY A 146 1.36 31.08 4.10
CA GLY A 146 1.85 32.12 5.01
C GLY A 146 0.91 33.32 4.92
N GLU A 147 0.45 33.75 6.09
CA GLU A 147 -0.14 35.04 6.39
C GLU A 147 -1.42 35.44 5.64
N THR A 148 -2.48 35.56 6.42
CA THR A 148 -3.78 36.19 6.15
C THR A 148 -4.79 35.39 5.35
N GLY A 149 -5.68 34.74 6.08
CA GLY A 149 -6.97 34.31 5.55
C GLY A 149 -7.43 32.99 6.12
N LEU A 150 -8.38 33.06 7.00
CA LEU A 150 -9.18 31.99 7.60
C LEU A 150 -9.58 30.88 6.58
N GLU A 151 -8.66 29.98 6.23
CA GLU A 151 -8.98 28.68 5.65
C GLU A 151 -8.89 27.60 6.73
N ILE A 152 -9.93 27.57 7.55
CA ILE A 152 -10.21 26.53 8.55
C ILE A 152 -10.66 25.27 7.79
N GLY A 153 -9.76 24.58 7.11
CA GLY A 153 -10.20 23.46 6.27
C GLY A 153 -9.24 22.29 6.04
N THR A 154 -7.96 22.50 6.20
CA THR A 154 -6.94 21.52 5.76
C THR A 154 -6.21 20.80 6.89
N PHE A 155 -6.09 21.39 8.05
CA PHE A 155 -5.30 20.84 9.17
C PHE A 155 -5.69 19.41 9.60
N GLY A 156 -6.97 19.09 9.70
CA GLY A 156 -7.39 17.77 10.19
C GLY A 156 -7.31 16.63 9.15
N ARG A 157 -7.13 16.93 7.85
CA ARG A 157 -7.03 15.90 6.81
C ARG A 157 -5.62 15.33 6.70
N GLU A 158 -4.61 16.16 6.89
CA GLU A 158 -3.21 15.78 6.79
C GLU A 158 -2.78 14.95 8.01
N GLU A 159 -3.13 15.38 9.23
CA GLU A 159 -2.76 14.66 10.46
C GLU A 159 -3.33 13.24 10.55
N GLY A 160 -4.60 13.04 10.20
CA GLY A 160 -5.22 11.71 10.22
C GLY A 160 -4.66 10.77 9.13
N ALA A 161 -4.37 11.32 7.96
CA ALA A 161 -3.77 10.56 6.88
C ALA A 161 -2.29 10.25 7.15
N ASP A 162 -1.56 11.14 7.80
CA ASP A 162 -0.18 10.92 8.20
C ASP A 162 -0.09 9.80 9.26
N LEU A 163 -1.01 9.78 10.22
CA LEU A 163 -1.08 8.69 11.19
C LEU A 163 -1.39 7.34 10.53
N LEU A 164 -2.35 7.30 9.60
CA LEU A 164 -2.65 6.09 8.84
C LEU A 164 -1.42 5.57 8.08
N ILE A 165 -0.70 6.46 7.41
CA ILE A 165 0.54 6.11 6.69
C ILE A 165 1.63 5.63 7.65
N GLN A 166 1.76 6.20 8.84
CA GLN A 166 2.70 5.73 9.85
C GLN A 166 2.35 4.32 10.34
N LEU A 167 1.06 4.02 10.59
CA LEU A 167 0.60 2.67 10.95
C LEU A 167 0.89 1.67 9.83
N VAL A 168 0.61 2.03 8.58
CA VAL A 168 0.92 1.19 7.41
C VAL A 168 2.41 0.93 7.31
N LYS A 169 3.25 1.96 7.50
CA LYS A 169 4.71 1.81 7.47
C LYS A 169 5.21 0.85 8.54
N GLU A 170 4.63 0.89 9.74
CA GLU A 170 4.95 -0.04 10.81
C GLU A 170 4.56 -1.48 10.44
N VAL A 171 3.36 -1.71 9.87
CA VAL A 171 2.93 -3.03 9.41
C VAL A 171 3.84 -3.55 8.30
N VAL A 172 4.23 -2.70 7.35
CA VAL A 172 5.19 -3.05 6.29
C VAL A 172 6.53 -3.47 6.89
N HIS A 173 7.06 -2.68 7.83
CA HIS A 173 8.33 -2.97 8.50
C HIS A 173 8.30 -4.29 9.29
N ARG A 174 7.25 -4.56 10.05
CA ARG A 174 7.07 -5.84 10.77
C ARG A 174 7.02 -7.04 9.84
N ASN A 175 6.58 -6.85 8.61
CA ASN A 175 6.58 -7.88 7.58
C ASN A 175 7.85 -7.86 6.71
N ARG A 176 8.96 -7.29 7.21
CA ARG A 176 10.28 -7.21 6.54
C ARG A 176 10.24 -6.44 5.22
N GLY A 177 9.24 -5.62 5.02
CA GLY A 177 9.13 -4.76 3.84
C GLY A 177 9.70 -3.36 4.07
N VAL A 178 9.81 -2.62 2.99
CA VAL A 178 10.20 -1.22 2.96
C VAL A 178 9.10 -0.42 2.28
N MET A 179 8.72 0.71 2.86
CA MET A 179 7.77 1.66 2.27
C MET A 179 8.44 2.99 2.03
N LYS A 180 8.32 3.49 0.80
CA LYS A 180 8.84 4.80 0.38
C LYS A 180 7.70 5.62 -0.22
N ILE A 181 7.64 6.91 0.12
CA ILE A 181 6.71 7.86 -0.49
C ILE A 181 7.55 8.87 -1.26
N LYS A 182 7.22 9.08 -2.53
CA LYS A 182 7.89 10.02 -3.41
C LYS A 182 6.85 10.97 -4.01
N VAL A 183 7.22 12.23 -4.16
CA VAL A 183 6.41 13.24 -4.83
C VAL A 183 7.20 13.75 -6.02
N ASP A 184 6.58 13.71 -7.19
CA ASP A 184 7.08 14.37 -8.39
C ASP A 184 6.26 15.65 -8.59
N GLU A 185 6.85 16.77 -8.21
CA GLU A 185 6.18 18.08 -8.30
C GLU A 185 6.01 18.53 -9.75
N LYS A 186 6.87 18.09 -10.68
CA LYS A 186 6.81 18.46 -12.11
C LYS A 186 5.60 17.81 -12.80
N GLU A 187 5.36 16.54 -12.49
CA GLU A 187 4.26 15.77 -13.05
C GLU A 187 3.01 15.79 -12.17
N ALA A 188 3.05 16.50 -11.04
CA ALA A 188 1.99 16.50 -10.01
C ALA A 188 1.58 15.07 -9.62
N LYS A 189 2.55 14.18 -9.47
CA LYS A 189 2.35 12.77 -9.12
C LYS A 189 2.87 12.44 -7.73
N ARG A 190 2.15 11.58 -7.03
CA ARG A 190 2.60 11.00 -5.77
C ARG A 190 2.69 9.49 -5.92
N TYR A 191 3.78 8.93 -5.43
CA TYR A 191 4.08 7.50 -5.47
C TYR A 191 4.18 6.94 -4.07
N VAL A 192 3.58 5.79 -3.85
CA VAL A 192 3.81 4.94 -2.69
C VAL A 192 4.42 3.65 -3.20
N VAL A 193 5.64 3.38 -2.80
CA VAL A 193 6.42 2.21 -3.22
C VAL A 193 6.58 1.28 -2.04
N LEU A 194 6.18 0.03 -2.20
CA LEU A 194 6.34 -1.05 -1.23
C LEU A 194 7.31 -2.08 -1.81
N GLU A 195 8.28 -2.51 -1.03
CA GLU A 195 9.23 -3.56 -1.40
C GLU A 195 9.12 -4.68 -0.36
N PHE A 196 8.87 -5.91 -0.80
CA PHE A 196 8.78 -7.08 0.09
C PHE A 196 9.70 -8.20 -0.38
N PRO A 197 10.36 -8.92 0.55
CA PRO A 197 11.19 -10.06 0.18
C PRO A 197 10.34 -11.20 -0.39
N VAL A 198 10.89 -11.84 -1.42
CA VAL A 198 10.31 -13.05 -2.03
C VAL A 198 10.43 -14.23 -1.06
N GLU A 199 9.41 -15.08 -1.01
CA GLU A 199 9.44 -16.30 -0.25
C GLU A 199 10.42 -17.30 -0.89
N ARG A 200 11.43 -17.69 -0.13
CA ARG A 200 12.35 -18.75 -0.56
C ARG A 200 11.71 -20.11 -0.30
N ARG A 201 11.29 -20.81 -1.34
CA ARG A 201 10.92 -22.23 -1.23
C ARG A 201 12.21 -23.06 -1.34
N THR A 202 12.68 -23.64 -0.24
CA THR A 202 13.75 -24.64 -0.27
C THR A 202 13.11 -25.96 -0.66
N THR A 203 13.28 -26.39 -1.92
CA THR A 203 12.89 -27.72 -2.33
C THR A 203 13.97 -28.69 -1.85
N LEU A 204 13.69 -29.44 -0.80
CA LEU A 204 14.54 -30.55 -0.38
C LEU A 204 14.28 -31.71 -1.33
N TYR A 205 15.23 -31.98 -2.24
CA TYR A 205 15.24 -33.22 -3.00
C TYR A 205 15.78 -34.32 -2.07
N TYR A 206 14.90 -35.21 -1.62
CA TYR A 206 15.33 -36.47 -1.05
C TYR A 206 15.78 -37.34 -2.21
N GLN A 207 17.09 -37.49 -2.42
CA GLN A 207 17.62 -38.56 -3.23
C GLN A 207 17.36 -39.86 -2.46
N ASN A 208 16.39 -40.68 -2.93
CA ASN A 208 16.24 -42.06 -2.49
C ASN A 208 17.38 -42.87 -3.13
N ASP A 209 18.51 -42.94 -2.42
CA ASP A 209 19.54 -43.94 -2.71
C ASP A 209 19.04 -45.33 -2.26
N ASN A 210 18.12 -45.90 -3.02
CA ASN A 210 17.78 -47.32 -2.94
C ASN A 210 18.72 -48.13 -3.83
N SER A 211 20.02 -48.13 -3.53
CA SER A 211 20.94 -49.15 -4.01
C SER A 211 21.09 -50.26 -2.96
N PHE A 212 20.08 -51.10 -2.82
CA PHE A 212 20.29 -52.44 -2.22
C PHE A 212 20.96 -53.31 -3.28
N HIS A 213 22.27 -53.45 -3.18
CA HIS A 213 22.96 -54.59 -3.76
C HIS A 213 22.72 -55.77 -2.82
N LEU A 214 21.92 -56.74 -3.33
CA LEU A 214 21.90 -58.11 -2.80
C LEU A 214 22.95 -58.89 -3.55
N GLU A 215 23.99 -59.29 -2.88
CA GLU A 215 24.79 -60.49 -3.24
C GLU A 215 24.17 -61.74 -2.59
#